data_6f54a3c313ff207cdcbe0c952e2299b6
#
_entry.id   6f54a3c313ff207cdcbe0c952e2299b6
#
_cell.length_a   1.000
_cell.length_b   1.000
_cell.length_c   1.000
_cell.angle_alpha   90.00
_cell.angle_beta   90.00
_cell.angle_gamma   90.00
#
_symmetry.space_group_name_H-M   'P 1'
#
loop_
_entity.id
_entity.type
_entity.pdbx_description
1 polymer ?
#
loop_
_entity_poly.entity_id
_entity_poly.type
_entity_poly.pdbx_seq_one_letter_code
_entity_poly.pdbx_strand_id
1 'polypeptide(L)'
;MSEYARARDPGRRTLLVLLAGAALSACARRATDDDFGLVERGRTLYRIQPGDEGRIQFGTLDAINALRSARGLAPVALDPRLNAAALTHSRDMARQNRPWNFGSDGSSPIDRIRRAGYGGALIGEAISESFESETETLAAWMNDPSVAAIVLDPSARDVGLGWFQEASGKIWWTLEVAGPASAAPFAAPSPASPVAAPGFGG
;
A
#
# COMPACT_ATOMS: atom_id res chain seq x y z
N MET A 1 23.20 67.43 58.61
CA MET A 1 23.93 68.16 57.56
C MET A 1 25.18 67.38 57.27
N SER A 2 25.31 66.76 56.23
CA SER A 2 26.45 66.43 55.38
C SER A 2 26.13 65.19 54.56
N GLU A 3 25.84 65.43 53.30
CA GLU A 3 25.68 64.41 52.25
C GLU A 3 27.02 63.72 51.99
N TYR A 4 27.06 62.43 51.94
CA TYR A 4 28.14 61.66 51.34
C TYR A 4 27.60 60.92 50.07
N ALA A 5 27.87 61.58 48.96
CA ALA A 5 27.70 60.97 47.66
C ALA A 5 28.71 59.85 47.46
N ARG A 6 28.25 58.62 47.24
CA ARG A 6 29.06 57.49 46.83
C ARG A 6 29.06 57.39 45.29
N ALA A 7 30.20 57.71 44.71
CA ALA A 7 30.48 57.52 43.32
C ALA A 7 30.35 56.02 42.93
N ARG A 8 29.57 55.69 41.92
CA ARG A 8 29.51 54.41 41.33
C ARG A 8 30.56 54.25 40.25
N ASP A 9 31.44 53.30 40.44
CA ASP A 9 32.49 52.92 39.52
C ASP A 9 31.92 52.17 38.29
N PRO A 10 32.06 52.67 37.04
CA PRO A 10 31.53 52.08 35.86
C PRO A 10 32.42 50.99 35.24
N GLY A 11 33.58 50.66 35.87
CA GLY A 11 34.59 49.79 35.22
C GLY A 11 34.43 48.30 35.32
N ARG A 12 33.43 47.79 36.07
CA ARG A 12 33.32 46.32 36.34
C ARG A 12 32.23 45.58 35.60
N ARG A 13 31.43 46.24 34.77
CA ARG A 13 30.32 45.62 34.04
C ARG A 13 30.55 45.33 32.55
N THR A 14 31.68 45.80 32.00
CA THR A 14 31.98 45.68 30.56
C THR A 14 32.85 44.47 30.20
N LEU A 15 33.38 43.72 31.18
CA LEU A 15 34.31 42.61 30.92
C LEU A 15 33.67 41.22 30.97
N LEU A 16 32.35 41.10 31.22
CA LEU A 16 31.65 39.81 31.30
C LEU A 16 30.74 39.48 30.11
N VAL A 17 30.68 40.35 29.09
CA VAL A 17 29.80 40.13 27.90
C VAL A 17 30.58 39.61 26.68
N LEU A 18 31.92 39.56 26.71
CA LEU A 18 32.73 39.15 25.55
C LEU A 18 33.21 37.68 25.56
N LEU A 19 32.83 36.86 26.54
CA LEU A 19 33.25 35.45 26.63
C LEU A 19 32.12 34.44 26.37
N ALA A 20 30.90 34.87 26.04
CA ALA A 20 29.76 33.98 25.70
C ALA A 20 29.53 33.76 24.20
N GLY A 21 30.38 34.32 23.33
CA GLY A 21 30.19 34.29 21.88
C GLY A 21 30.95 33.21 21.10
N ALA A 22 31.76 32.36 21.74
CA ALA A 22 32.67 31.44 21.03
C ALA A 22 32.36 29.95 21.13
N ALA A 23 31.19 29.56 21.64
CA ALA A 23 30.85 28.14 21.85
C ALA A 23 29.72 27.60 20.97
N LEU A 24 29.26 28.30 19.93
CA LEU A 24 28.17 27.89 19.06
C LEU A 24 28.58 27.53 17.61
N SER A 25 29.87 27.40 17.33
CA SER A 25 30.37 27.13 15.96
C SER A 25 30.92 25.72 15.74
N ALA A 26 30.55 24.71 16.53
CA ALA A 26 31.12 23.36 16.40
C ALA A 26 30.11 22.24 16.09
N CYS A 27 28.96 22.53 15.49
CA CYS A 27 28.03 21.49 14.99
C CYS A 27 27.50 21.78 13.60
N ALA A 28 28.24 22.42 12.72
CA ALA A 28 27.99 22.33 11.29
C ALA A 28 28.63 21.02 10.80
N ARG A 29 27.91 19.89 10.96
CA ARG A 29 28.21 18.69 10.21
C ARG A 29 28.14 19.07 8.74
N ARG A 30 29.26 18.97 8.03
CA ARG A 30 29.28 18.99 6.57
C ARG A 30 28.38 17.85 6.11
N ALA A 31 27.18 18.18 5.61
CA ALA A 31 26.42 17.27 4.76
C ALA A 31 27.32 16.97 3.55
N THR A 32 27.69 15.73 3.37
CA THR A 32 28.38 15.27 2.17
C THR A 32 27.37 15.29 1.01
N ASP A 33 27.84 15.63 -0.19
CA ASP A 33 27.02 15.76 -1.40
C ASP A 33 26.17 14.50 -1.74
N ASP A 34 26.40 13.36 -1.07
CA ASP A 34 25.62 12.13 -1.22
C ASP A 34 24.25 12.18 -0.52
N ASP A 35 23.98 13.15 0.34
CA ASP A 35 22.71 13.29 1.06
C ASP A 35 21.68 14.16 0.31
N PHE A 36 22.10 14.78 -0.81
CA PHE A 36 21.24 15.69 -1.58
C PHE A 36 20.20 14.98 -2.46
N GLY A 37 20.31 13.65 -2.64
CA GLY A 37 19.41 12.84 -3.45
C GLY A 37 18.19 12.29 -2.70
N LEU A 38 18.12 12.42 -1.37
CA LEU A 38 17.13 11.69 -0.56
C LEU A 38 16.11 12.59 0.15
N VAL A 39 16.19 13.90 -0.01
CA VAL A 39 15.30 14.83 0.70
C VAL A 39 14.56 15.71 -0.29
N GLU A 40 13.49 15.19 -0.87
CA GLU A 40 12.50 16.03 -1.50
C GLU A 40 11.60 16.65 -0.42
N ARG A 41 11.83 17.94 -0.12
CA ARG A 41 11.02 18.77 0.77
C ARG A 41 10.88 18.28 2.22
N GLY A 42 11.94 17.72 2.80
CA GLY A 42 11.92 17.30 4.21
C GLY A 42 11.21 15.98 4.49
N ARG A 43 10.83 15.24 3.46
CA ARG A 43 10.27 13.89 3.54
C ARG A 43 11.34 12.86 3.18
N THR A 44 11.69 12.01 4.13
CA THR A 44 12.52 10.83 3.84
C THR A 44 11.72 9.88 2.93
N LEU A 45 12.29 9.48 1.80
CA LEU A 45 11.66 8.50 0.92
C LEU A 45 11.44 7.18 1.67
N TYR A 46 10.22 6.64 1.58
CA TYR A 46 9.92 5.33 2.13
C TYR A 46 10.68 4.25 1.36
N ARG A 47 11.44 3.42 2.09
CA ARG A 47 12.23 2.32 1.54
C ARG A 47 11.85 1.03 2.19
N ILE A 48 11.38 0.08 1.37
CA ILE A 48 11.04 -1.27 1.80
C ILE A 48 12.35 -2.06 1.91
N GLN A 49 12.58 -2.65 3.08
CA GLN A 49 13.78 -3.44 3.35
C GLN A 49 13.52 -4.93 3.09
N PRO A 50 14.56 -5.71 2.74
CA PRO A 50 14.44 -7.17 2.71
C PRO A 50 13.93 -7.70 4.05
N GLY A 51 12.88 -8.52 4.01
CA GLY A 51 12.22 -9.07 5.21
C GLY A 51 11.02 -8.27 5.72
N ASP A 52 10.70 -7.12 5.11
CA ASP A 52 9.51 -6.33 5.46
C ASP A 52 8.19 -6.95 4.96
N GLU A 53 8.24 -8.00 4.13
CA GLU A 53 7.05 -8.57 3.47
C GLU A 53 5.94 -8.90 4.45
N GLY A 54 6.27 -9.63 5.52
CA GLY A 54 5.29 -10.00 6.54
C GLY A 54 4.71 -8.78 7.26
N ARG A 55 5.55 -7.83 7.65
CA ARG A 55 5.12 -6.60 8.31
C ARG A 55 4.16 -5.80 7.44
N ILE A 56 4.48 -5.62 6.16
CA ILE A 56 3.66 -4.87 5.21
C ILE A 56 2.33 -5.58 4.95
N GLN A 57 2.37 -6.89 4.64
CA GLN A 57 1.16 -7.65 4.32
C GLN A 57 0.22 -7.77 5.52
N PHE A 58 0.73 -8.14 6.70
CA PHE A 58 -0.11 -8.27 7.89
C PHE A 58 -0.56 -6.91 8.42
N GLY A 59 0.28 -5.88 8.38
CA GLY A 59 -0.12 -4.53 8.77
C GLY A 59 -1.24 -3.96 7.88
N THR A 60 -1.16 -4.20 6.57
CA THR A 60 -2.25 -3.83 5.64
C THR A 60 -3.52 -4.64 5.90
N LEU A 61 -3.41 -5.96 6.13
CA LEU A 61 -4.54 -6.81 6.48
C LEU A 61 -5.25 -6.31 7.74
N ASP A 62 -4.49 -6.00 8.79
CA ASP A 62 -5.03 -5.51 10.06
C ASP A 62 -5.78 -4.17 9.86
N ALA A 63 -5.19 -3.26 9.05
CA ALA A 63 -5.82 -1.99 8.72
C ALA A 63 -7.13 -2.18 7.93
N ILE A 64 -7.13 -3.06 6.92
CA ILE A 64 -8.34 -3.42 6.16
C ILE A 64 -9.40 -3.99 7.10
N ASN A 65 -9.03 -4.93 7.97
CA ASN A 65 -9.96 -5.58 8.87
C ASN A 65 -10.51 -4.62 9.94
N ALA A 66 -9.73 -3.63 10.39
CA ALA A 66 -10.21 -2.55 11.24
C ALA A 66 -11.27 -1.70 10.53
N LEU A 67 -11.03 -1.32 9.27
CA LEU A 67 -11.99 -0.57 8.44
C LEU A 67 -13.29 -1.36 8.20
N ARG A 68 -13.19 -2.65 7.94
CA ARG A 68 -14.33 -3.55 7.74
C ARG A 68 -15.11 -3.74 9.02
N SER A 69 -14.43 -3.98 10.15
CA SER A 69 -15.05 -4.11 11.47
C SER A 69 -15.83 -2.87 11.87
N ALA A 70 -15.30 -1.67 11.61
CA ALA A 70 -15.98 -0.40 11.84
C ALA A 70 -17.31 -0.25 11.06
N ARG A 71 -17.53 -1.09 10.05
CA ARG A 71 -18.76 -1.17 9.24
C ARG A 71 -19.58 -2.44 9.48
N GLY A 72 -19.22 -3.23 10.48
CA GLY A 72 -19.92 -4.50 10.81
C GLY A 72 -19.71 -5.60 9.76
N LEU A 73 -18.66 -5.49 8.92
CA LEU A 73 -18.34 -6.49 7.91
C LEU A 73 -17.44 -7.59 8.46
N ALA A 74 -17.58 -8.79 7.91
CA ALA A 74 -16.71 -9.91 8.25
C ALA A 74 -15.23 -9.61 7.86
N PRO A 75 -14.25 -10.08 8.64
CA PRO A 75 -12.85 -9.94 8.30
C PRO A 75 -12.51 -10.72 7.03
N VAL A 76 -11.46 -10.26 6.34
CA VAL A 76 -10.80 -10.95 5.23
C VAL A 76 -9.49 -11.57 5.67
N ALA A 77 -8.95 -12.49 4.89
CA ALA A 77 -7.67 -13.16 5.12
C ALA A 77 -6.70 -12.96 3.95
N LEU A 78 -5.39 -13.02 4.21
CA LEU A 78 -4.40 -13.07 3.14
C LEU A 78 -4.43 -14.43 2.44
N ASP A 79 -4.44 -14.39 1.11
CA ASP A 79 -4.25 -15.58 0.28
C ASP A 79 -2.92 -15.48 -0.48
N PRO A 80 -2.00 -16.45 -0.33
CA PRO A 80 -0.69 -16.39 -0.97
C PRO A 80 -0.76 -16.40 -2.50
N ARG A 81 -1.82 -16.94 -3.10
CA ARG A 81 -2.04 -16.94 -4.55
C ARG A 81 -2.41 -15.54 -5.03
N LEU A 82 -3.25 -14.82 -4.27
CA LEU A 82 -3.55 -13.41 -4.55
C LEU A 82 -2.32 -12.53 -4.34
N ASN A 83 -1.51 -12.77 -3.30
CA ASN A 83 -0.22 -12.08 -3.14
C ASN A 83 0.70 -12.27 -4.35
N ALA A 84 0.78 -13.50 -4.88
CA ALA A 84 1.59 -13.82 -6.05
C ALA A 84 1.08 -13.12 -7.33
N ALA A 85 -0.24 -13.09 -7.53
CA ALA A 85 -0.87 -12.38 -8.65
C ALA A 85 -0.58 -10.87 -8.56
N ALA A 86 -0.80 -10.27 -7.39
CA ALA A 86 -0.54 -8.86 -7.12
C ALA A 86 0.94 -8.50 -7.33
N LEU A 87 1.89 -9.28 -6.80
CA LEU A 87 3.32 -9.08 -7.01
C LEU A 87 3.71 -9.14 -8.48
N THR A 88 3.16 -10.11 -9.21
CA THR A 88 3.42 -10.26 -10.66
C THR A 88 2.94 -9.02 -11.40
N HIS A 89 1.76 -8.51 -11.07
CA HIS A 89 1.22 -7.32 -11.71
C HIS A 89 2.00 -6.04 -11.36
N SER A 90 2.39 -5.86 -10.11
CA SER A 90 3.22 -4.71 -9.69
C SER A 90 4.54 -4.64 -10.47
N ARG A 91 5.21 -5.79 -10.66
CA ARG A 91 6.42 -5.88 -11.49
C ARG A 91 6.14 -5.60 -12.97
N ASP A 92 4.98 -6.01 -13.44
CA ASP A 92 4.58 -5.79 -14.83
C ASP A 92 4.25 -4.32 -15.11
N MET A 93 3.52 -3.66 -14.22
CA MET A 93 3.28 -2.21 -14.29
C MET A 93 4.59 -1.42 -14.31
N ALA A 94 5.57 -1.81 -13.49
CA ALA A 94 6.90 -1.18 -13.48
C ALA A 94 7.60 -1.32 -14.84
N ARG A 95 7.57 -2.50 -15.48
CA ARG A 95 8.14 -2.72 -16.81
C ARG A 95 7.45 -1.89 -17.90
N GLN A 96 6.12 -1.74 -17.78
CA GLN A 96 5.32 -0.93 -18.70
C GLN A 96 5.44 0.57 -18.41
N ASN A 97 5.98 0.93 -17.23
CA ASN A 97 5.96 2.28 -16.68
C ASN A 97 4.55 2.89 -16.75
N ARG A 98 3.53 2.12 -16.35
CA ARG A 98 2.12 2.50 -16.48
C ARG A 98 1.26 1.85 -15.39
N PRO A 99 0.56 2.65 -14.55
CA PRO A 99 -0.40 2.13 -13.56
C PRO A 99 -1.75 1.83 -14.24
N TRP A 100 -1.96 0.62 -14.69
CA TRP A 100 -3.22 0.17 -15.25
C TRP A 100 -3.46 -1.33 -14.98
N ASN A 101 -4.72 -1.78 -15.09
CA ASN A 101 -5.12 -3.11 -14.66
C ASN A 101 -4.83 -4.24 -15.66
N PHE A 102 -4.29 -3.94 -16.85
CA PHE A 102 -3.97 -4.99 -17.83
C PHE A 102 -2.48 -5.31 -17.85
N GLY A 103 -2.16 -6.58 -17.93
CA GLY A 103 -0.79 -7.06 -18.10
C GLY A 103 -0.20 -6.68 -19.46
N SER A 104 1.13 -6.64 -19.57
CA SER A 104 1.85 -6.43 -20.85
C SER A 104 1.55 -7.54 -21.87
N ASP A 105 1.08 -8.69 -21.40
CA ASP A 105 0.61 -9.83 -22.19
C ASP A 105 -0.90 -9.76 -22.50
N GLY A 106 -1.57 -8.66 -22.16
CA GLY A 106 -3.01 -8.46 -22.33
C GLY A 106 -3.86 -9.14 -21.26
N SER A 107 -3.26 -9.77 -20.23
CA SER A 107 -4.02 -10.43 -19.19
C SER A 107 -4.83 -9.45 -18.33
N SER A 108 -6.05 -9.82 -18.01
CA SER A 108 -6.88 -9.14 -17.03
C SER A 108 -6.50 -9.54 -15.59
N PRO A 109 -6.96 -8.80 -14.55
CA PRO A 109 -6.83 -9.22 -13.16
C PRO A 109 -7.36 -10.63 -12.91
N ILE A 110 -8.51 -10.99 -13.50
CA ILE A 110 -9.11 -12.33 -13.39
C ILE A 110 -8.18 -13.41 -13.95
N ASP A 111 -7.53 -13.14 -15.09
CA ASP A 111 -6.60 -14.10 -15.67
C ASP A 111 -5.39 -14.32 -14.79
N ARG A 112 -4.90 -13.25 -14.13
CA ARG A 112 -3.75 -13.32 -13.24
C ARG A 112 -4.03 -14.14 -11.98
N ILE A 113 -5.15 -13.90 -11.29
CA ILE A 113 -5.51 -14.68 -10.09
C ILE A 113 -5.75 -16.15 -10.42
N ARG A 114 -6.34 -16.45 -11.58
CA ARG A 114 -6.53 -17.83 -12.06
C ARG A 114 -5.21 -18.52 -12.38
N ARG A 115 -4.28 -17.83 -13.05
CA ARG A 115 -2.93 -18.35 -13.32
C ARG A 115 -2.14 -18.61 -12.02
N ALA A 116 -2.38 -17.81 -10.99
CA ALA A 116 -1.83 -18.03 -9.65
C ALA A 116 -2.52 -19.17 -8.88
N GLY A 117 -3.56 -19.79 -9.47
CA GLY A 117 -4.29 -20.92 -8.88
C GLY A 117 -5.39 -20.53 -7.89
N TYR A 118 -5.80 -19.25 -7.87
CA TYR A 118 -6.91 -18.84 -7.02
C TYR A 118 -8.25 -19.24 -7.65
N GLY A 119 -9.07 -19.99 -6.89
CA GLY A 119 -10.32 -20.57 -7.40
C GLY A 119 -11.57 -19.75 -7.10
N GLY A 120 -11.47 -18.67 -6.36
CA GLY A 120 -12.59 -17.78 -6.04
C GLY A 120 -12.88 -16.74 -7.14
N ALA A 121 -13.81 -15.84 -6.86
CA ALA A 121 -14.18 -14.75 -7.76
C ALA A 121 -13.43 -13.46 -7.36
N LEU A 122 -12.85 -12.78 -8.33
CA LEU A 122 -12.32 -11.43 -8.13
C LEU A 122 -13.48 -10.46 -7.89
N ILE A 123 -13.39 -9.66 -6.83
CA ILE A 123 -14.28 -8.53 -6.55
C ILE A 123 -13.70 -7.27 -7.20
N GLY A 124 -12.39 -7.08 -7.08
CA GLY A 124 -11.71 -5.98 -7.75
C GLY A 124 -10.22 -5.92 -7.43
N GLU A 125 -9.54 -5.07 -8.18
CA GLU A 125 -8.12 -4.80 -8.05
C GLU A 125 -7.92 -3.30 -7.85
N ALA A 126 -7.13 -2.93 -6.82
CA ALA A 126 -6.64 -1.57 -6.62
C ALA A 126 -5.16 -1.51 -6.94
N ILE A 127 -4.76 -0.48 -7.68
CA ILE A 127 -3.37 -0.25 -8.07
C ILE A 127 -2.93 1.16 -7.70
N SER A 128 -1.63 1.34 -7.50
CA SER A 128 -1.05 2.66 -7.25
C SER A 128 0.39 2.73 -7.75
N GLU A 129 0.78 3.90 -8.22
CA GLU A 129 2.14 4.31 -8.46
C GLU A 129 2.45 5.46 -7.51
N SER A 130 3.36 5.26 -6.56
CA SER A 130 3.64 6.24 -5.50
C SER A 130 5.06 6.12 -4.94
N PHE A 131 5.39 7.00 -3.99
CA PHE A 131 6.59 6.92 -3.15
C PHE A 131 6.21 6.70 -1.67
N GLU A 132 4.97 6.33 -1.42
CA GLU A 132 4.35 6.29 -0.11
C GLU A 132 4.31 4.87 0.45
N SER A 133 4.19 4.77 1.77
CA SER A 133 4.06 3.50 2.48
C SER A 133 2.73 2.79 2.14
N GLU A 134 2.65 1.51 2.51
CA GLU A 134 1.43 0.70 2.42
C GLU A 134 0.24 1.35 3.14
N THR A 135 0.49 1.99 4.28
CA THR A 135 -0.56 2.65 5.07
C THR A 135 -1.09 3.90 4.39
N GLU A 136 -0.19 4.74 3.86
CA GLU A 136 -0.56 5.95 3.12
C GLU A 136 -1.28 5.59 1.81
N THR A 137 -0.81 4.54 1.12
CA THR A 137 -1.43 4.02 -0.10
C THR A 137 -2.84 3.49 0.19
N LEU A 138 -3.02 2.70 1.27
CA LEU A 138 -4.35 2.25 1.68
C LEU A 138 -5.27 3.44 2.01
N ALA A 139 -4.77 4.45 2.71
CA ALA A 139 -5.55 5.66 2.99
C ALA A 139 -5.99 6.40 1.71
N ALA A 140 -5.10 6.50 0.72
CA ALA A 140 -5.41 7.07 -0.59
C ALA A 140 -6.50 6.25 -1.32
N TRP A 141 -6.37 4.93 -1.33
CA TRP A 141 -7.38 4.03 -1.90
C TRP A 141 -8.74 4.17 -1.21
N MET A 142 -8.77 4.33 0.10
CA MET A 142 -10.04 4.51 0.84
C MET A 142 -10.70 5.88 0.59
N ASN A 143 -9.97 6.86 0.08
CA ASN A 143 -10.51 8.15 -0.36
C ASN A 143 -11.13 8.09 -1.78
N ASP A 144 -10.86 7.04 -2.55
CA ASP A 144 -11.52 6.76 -3.83
C ASP A 144 -12.76 5.88 -3.57
N PRO A 145 -13.99 6.36 -3.83
CA PRO A 145 -15.20 5.60 -3.57
C PRO A 145 -15.27 4.28 -4.31
N SER A 146 -14.67 4.17 -5.50
CA SER A 146 -14.68 2.93 -6.29
C SER A 146 -13.79 1.87 -5.66
N VAL A 147 -12.62 2.24 -5.17
CA VAL A 147 -11.70 1.33 -4.48
C VAL A 147 -12.22 1.00 -3.08
N ALA A 148 -12.75 2.00 -2.36
CA ALA A 148 -13.37 1.76 -1.07
C ALA A 148 -14.52 0.73 -1.17
N ALA A 149 -15.31 0.77 -2.24
CA ALA A 149 -16.36 -0.22 -2.48
C ALA A 149 -15.80 -1.64 -2.65
N ILE A 150 -14.65 -1.80 -3.30
CA ILE A 150 -13.96 -3.09 -3.44
C ILE A 150 -13.50 -3.61 -2.07
N VAL A 151 -12.77 -2.79 -1.31
CA VAL A 151 -12.20 -3.17 0.01
C VAL A 151 -13.29 -3.49 1.03
N LEU A 152 -14.44 -2.82 0.92
CA LEU A 152 -15.57 -2.93 1.84
C LEU A 152 -16.71 -3.80 1.30
N ASP A 153 -16.48 -4.53 0.22
CA ASP A 153 -17.50 -5.43 -0.32
C ASP A 153 -17.86 -6.51 0.72
N PRO A 154 -19.14 -6.70 1.05
CA PRO A 154 -19.56 -7.67 2.06
C PRO A 154 -19.30 -9.13 1.67
N SER A 155 -19.10 -9.41 0.38
CA SER A 155 -18.78 -10.76 -0.12
C SER A 155 -17.27 -11.06 -0.07
N ALA A 156 -16.41 -10.06 0.18
CA ALA A 156 -14.96 -10.26 0.27
C ALA A 156 -14.61 -11.25 1.39
N ARG A 157 -13.65 -12.13 1.10
CA ARG A 157 -13.12 -13.14 2.02
C ARG A 157 -11.60 -13.17 2.02
N ASP A 158 -11.00 -12.96 0.87
CA ASP A 158 -9.57 -13.07 0.69
C ASP A 158 -9.03 -11.80 0.05
N VAL A 159 -7.81 -11.43 0.45
CA VAL A 159 -7.06 -10.34 -0.13
C VAL A 159 -5.63 -10.78 -0.44
N GLY A 160 -5.00 -10.10 -1.40
CA GLY A 160 -3.59 -10.24 -1.68
C GLY A 160 -2.95 -8.87 -1.93
N LEU A 161 -1.81 -8.62 -1.30
CA LEU A 161 -1.03 -7.40 -1.50
C LEU A 161 0.33 -7.76 -2.09
N GLY A 162 0.68 -7.10 -3.19
CA GLY A 162 1.98 -7.18 -3.82
C GLY A 162 2.52 -5.80 -4.20
N TRP A 163 3.84 -5.70 -4.31
CA TRP A 163 4.50 -4.46 -4.70
C TRP A 163 5.82 -4.71 -5.41
N PHE A 164 6.27 -3.69 -6.12
CA PHE A 164 7.61 -3.61 -6.64
C PHE A 164 8.16 -2.20 -6.43
N GLN A 165 9.33 -2.08 -5.79
CA GLN A 165 10.00 -0.80 -5.59
C GLN A 165 11.18 -0.66 -6.53
N GLU A 166 11.22 0.43 -7.28
CA GLU A 166 12.33 0.81 -8.15
C GLU A 166 13.50 1.38 -7.34
N ALA A 167 14.69 1.42 -7.95
CA ALA A 167 15.86 2.06 -7.37
C ALA A 167 15.63 3.56 -7.06
N SER A 168 14.82 4.24 -7.86
CA SER A 168 14.36 5.62 -7.63
C SER A 168 13.59 5.81 -6.32
N GLY A 169 13.04 4.72 -5.76
CA GLY A 169 12.14 4.73 -4.61
C GLY A 169 10.67 4.65 -4.97
N LYS A 170 10.32 4.84 -6.24
CA LYS A 170 8.94 4.67 -6.72
C LYS A 170 8.45 3.25 -6.45
N ILE A 171 7.20 3.13 -5.98
CA ILE A 171 6.58 1.85 -5.63
C ILE A 171 5.33 1.66 -6.47
N TRP A 172 5.21 0.48 -7.01
CA TRP A 172 4.03 -0.02 -7.71
C TRP A 172 3.29 -0.95 -6.77
N TRP A 173 2.09 -0.57 -6.38
CA TRP A 173 1.26 -1.35 -5.46
C TRP A 173 0.11 -2.01 -6.19
N THR A 174 -0.22 -3.23 -5.80
CA THR A 174 -1.43 -3.95 -6.24
C THR A 174 -2.09 -4.62 -5.05
N LEU A 175 -3.38 -4.40 -4.90
CA LEU A 175 -4.24 -5.08 -3.94
C LEU A 175 -5.33 -5.83 -4.73
N GLU A 176 -5.37 -7.14 -4.57
CA GLU A 176 -6.44 -8.00 -5.05
C GLU A 176 -7.45 -8.24 -3.93
N VAL A 177 -8.74 -8.07 -4.21
CA VAL A 177 -9.82 -8.40 -3.29
C VAL A 177 -10.72 -9.42 -3.94
N ALA A 178 -10.98 -10.52 -3.25
CA ALA A 178 -11.69 -11.65 -3.81
C ALA A 178 -12.66 -12.28 -2.80
N GLY A 179 -13.60 -13.03 -3.32
CA GLY A 179 -14.61 -13.75 -2.55
C GLY A 179 -14.74 -15.21 -3.00
N PRO A 180 -15.73 -15.94 -2.47
CA PRO A 180 -15.99 -17.30 -2.88
C PRO A 180 -16.29 -17.35 -4.39
N ALA A 181 -16.00 -18.48 -5.03
CA ALA A 181 -16.45 -18.69 -6.38
C ALA A 181 -17.98 -18.48 -6.42
N SER A 182 -18.47 -17.66 -7.34
CA SER A 182 -19.89 -17.57 -7.57
C SER A 182 -20.38 -18.98 -7.90
N ALA A 183 -21.32 -19.51 -7.11
CA ALA A 183 -21.95 -20.75 -7.46
C ALA A 183 -22.57 -20.55 -8.87
N ALA A 184 -22.04 -21.23 -9.88
CA ALA A 184 -22.68 -21.26 -11.15
C ALA A 184 -24.15 -21.72 -10.87
N PRO A 185 -25.16 -21.01 -11.40
CA PRO A 185 -26.52 -21.50 -11.23
C PRO A 185 -26.53 -22.96 -11.66
N PHE A 186 -26.97 -23.82 -10.74
CA PHE A 186 -27.07 -25.27 -11.00
C PHE A 186 -27.83 -25.41 -12.31
N ALA A 187 -27.14 -25.72 -13.41
CA ALA A 187 -27.81 -26.07 -14.63
C ALA A 187 -28.62 -27.34 -14.29
N ALA A 188 -29.93 -27.16 -14.11
CA ALA A 188 -30.82 -28.29 -13.94
C ALA A 188 -30.50 -29.27 -15.08
N PRO A 189 -30.34 -30.58 -14.80
CA PRO A 189 -30.09 -31.55 -15.85
C PRO A 189 -31.20 -31.38 -16.89
N SER A 190 -30.85 -31.13 -18.15
CA SER A 190 -31.80 -31.09 -19.26
C SER A 190 -32.59 -32.37 -19.20
N PRO A 191 -33.93 -32.33 -19.26
CA PRO A 191 -34.74 -33.54 -19.33
C PRO A 191 -34.26 -34.35 -20.52
N ALA A 192 -33.89 -35.60 -20.27
CA ALA A 192 -33.47 -36.52 -21.30
C ALA A 192 -34.55 -36.56 -22.39
N SER A 193 -34.18 -36.29 -23.63
CA SER A 193 -35.08 -36.44 -24.78
C SER A 193 -35.65 -37.88 -24.78
N PRO A 194 -36.96 -38.06 -24.95
CA PRO A 194 -37.52 -39.38 -24.96
C PRO A 194 -36.91 -40.18 -26.13
N VAL A 195 -36.32 -41.32 -25.82
CA VAL A 195 -35.84 -42.28 -26.80
C VAL A 195 -37.09 -42.76 -27.58
N ALA A 196 -37.11 -42.47 -28.88
CA ALA A 196 -38.13 -42.97 -29.75
C ALA A 196 -38.09 -44.52 -29.75
N ALA A 197 -39.19 -45.13 -29.38
CA ALA A 197 -39.36 -46.61 -29.45
C ALA A 197 -39.18 -47.09 -30.89
N PRO A 198 -38.48 -48.23 -31.13
CA PRO A 198 -38.38 -48.80 -32.45
C PRO A 198 -39.75 -49.27 -32.87
N GLY A 199 -40.28 -48.74 -34.00
CA GLY A 199 -41.52 -49.19 -34.61
C GLY A 199 -41.36 -50.63 -35.07
N PHE A 200 -42.12 -51.50 -34.47
CA PHE A 200 -42.35 -52.83 -35.03
C PHE A 200 -43.30 -52.70 -36.28
N GLY A 201 -42.65 -52.73 -37.46
CA GLY A 201 -43.41 -52.92 -38.71
C GLY A 201 -43.78 -54.39 -38.88
N GLY A 202 -45.05 -54.66 -38.99
CA GLY A 202 -45.60 -55.93 -39.43
C GLY A 202 -45.65 -56.06 -40.97
#